data_842a2a5fc50b0e09de645ced2acec85e
#
_entry.id   842a2a5fc50b0e09de645ced2acec85e
#
_cell.length_a   1.000
_cell.length_b   1.000
_cell.length_c   1.000
_cell.angle_alpha   90.00
_cell.angle_beta   90.00
_cell.angle_gamma   90.00
#
_symmetry.space_group_name_H-M   'P 1'
#
loop_
_entity.id
_entity.type
_entity.pdbx_description
1 polymer ?
#
loop_
_entity_poly.entity_id
_entity_poly.type
_entity_poly.pdbx_seq_one_letter_code
_entity_poly.pdbx_strand_id
1 'polypeptide(L)'
;ADSGLPQRCAVQGGKTGRMKEVYIGSIIRKRRQELGLTQEQLCRGICETVTLSRIENGKQTPSRSKLNALLQRLGMPGERYYALLSEQEMKISNLQTEIVSCNVLGQREQGLKKLEELERMMEADDHLTRQFVLRCRALLGRWEDGKLAPYSFREKQMLLFRAISLTVPHFCVQDISGNLYGVDELKIINQI
;
A
#
# COMPACT_ATOMS: atom_id res chain seq x y z
N ALA A 1 25.07 47.49 -6.46
CA ALA A 1 23.90 46.74 -6.05
C ALA A 1 23.53 45.83 -7.25
N ASP A 2 24.07 44.63 -7.29
CA ASP A 2 23.83 43.66 -8.35
C ASP A 2 23.26 42.38 -7.72
N SER A 3 21.98 42.18 -7.93
CA SER A 3 21.23 41.06 -7.41
C SER A 3 21.29 39.89 -8.41
N GLY A 4 22.31 39.06 -8.29
CA GLY A 4 22.46 37.84 -9.05
C GLY A 4 21.50 36.75 -8.60
N LEU A 5 20.45 36.51 -9.38
CA LEU A 5 19.60 35.31 -9.28
C LEU A 5 20.40 34.07 -9.74
N PRO A 6 20.34 32.94 -9.04
CA PRO A 6 21.02 31.74 -9.48
C PRO A 6 20.34 31.17 -10.72
N GLN A 7 21.15 30.95 -11.76
CA GLN A 7 20.76 30.34 -13.03
C GLN A 7 20.15 28.96 -12.84
N ARG A 8 19.00 28.72 -13.48
CA ARG A 8 18.36 27.41 -13.60
C ARG A 8 19.30 26.45 -14.34
N CYS A 9 19.81 25.45 -13.63
CA CYS A 9 20.44 24.31 -14.27
C CYS A 9 19.40 23.57 -15.11
N ALA A 10 19.59 23.54 -16.40
CA ALA A 10 18.85 22.71 -17.34
C ALA A 10 19.13 21.23 -17.02
N VAL A 11 18.14 20.52 -16.58
CA VAL A 11 18.20 19.06 -16.34
C VAL A 11 18.06 18.36 -17.66
N GLN A 12 19.19 17.89 -18.22
CA GLN A 12 19.20 16.98 -19.36
C GLN A 12 18.56 15.65 -18.97
N GLY A 13 17.52 15.24 -19.69
CA GLY A 13 16.80 13.99 -19.46
C GLY A 13 17.67 12.77 -19.68
N GLY A 14 17.49 11.74 -18.85
CA GLY A 14 17.95 10.38 -19.14
C GLY A 14 18.65 9.60 -18.01
N LYS A 15 19.03 10.19 -16.87
CA LYS A 15 19.73 9.46 -15.79
C LYS A 15 19.13 9.61 -14.39
N THR A 16 18.04 10.36 -14.23
CA THR A 16 17.51 10.71 -12.90
C THR A 16 16.72 9.58 -12.21
N GLY A 17 16.10 8.67 -12.97
CA GLY A 17 15.32 7.56 -12.40
C GLY A 17 16.20 6.57 -11.61
N ARG A 18 17.27 6.12 -12.23
CA ARG A 18 18.15 5.08 -11.64
C ARG A 18 18.86 5.52 -10.36
N MET A 19 19.28 6.78 -10.28
CA MET A 19 19.91 7.33 -9.06
C MET A 19 18.91 7.50 -7.92
N LYS A 20 17.66 7.87 -8.20
CA LYS A 20 16.58 7.97 -7.18
C LYS A 20 16.17 6.59 -6.65
N GLU A 21 16.12 5.59 -7.50
CA GLU A 21 15.81 4.20 -7.13
C GLU A 21 16.85 3.60 -6.19
N VAL A 22 18.13 3.79 -6.49
CA VAL A 22 19.23 3.38 -5.60
C VAL A 22 19.14 4.09 -4.26
N TYR A 23 18.78 5.38 -4.25
CA TYR A 23 18.64 6.17 -3.05
C TYR A 23 17.51 5.65 -2.15
N ILE A 24 16.33 5.33 -2.67
CA ILE A 24 15.20 4.83 -1.86
C ILE A 24 15.51 3.46 -1.23
N GLY A 25 16.13 2.56 -1.96
CA GLY A 25 16.56 1.26 -1.43
C GLY A 25 17.57 1.40 -0.30
N SER A 26 18.54 2.31 -0.42
CA SER A 26 19.53 2.58 0.62
C SER A 26 18.88 3.20 1.88
N ILE A 27 17.86 4.04 1.74
CA ILE A 27 17.09 4.60 2.85
C ILE A 27 16.33 3.49 3.60
N ILE A 28 15.64 2.62 2.86
CA ILE A 28 14.93 1.47 3.42
C ILE A 28 15.90 0.59 4.22
N ARG A 29 17.04 0.25 3.64
CA ARG A 29 18.08 -0.56 4.28
C ARG A 29 18.60 0.10 5.56
N LYS A 30 18.97 1.37 5.49
CA LYS A 30 19.48 2.13 6.64
C LYS A 30 18.46 2.14 7.78
N ARG A 31 17.21 2.50 7.48
CA ARG A 31 16.15 2.57 8.50
C ARG A 31 15.81 1.22 9.10
N ARG A 32 15.79 0.16 8.29
CA ARG A 32 15.62 -1.21 8.77
C ARG A 32 16.72 -1.60 9.77
N GLN A 33 17.99 -1.28 9.44
CA GLN A 33 19.13 -1.56 10.32
C GLN A 33 19.07 -0.75 11.62
N GLU A 34 18.69 0.52 11.56
CA GLU A 34 18.47 1.37 12.74
C GLU A 34 17.43 0.78 13.70
N LEU A 35 16.40 0.13 13.17
CA LEU A 35 15.35 -0.54 13.93
C LEU A 35 15.73 -1.97 14.34
N GLY A 36 16.92 -2.46 14.00
CA GLY A 36 17.36 -3.83 14.30
C GLY A 36 16.58 -4.92 13.57
N LEU A 37 15.86 -4.60 12.49
CA LEU A 37 15.02 -5.54 11.76
C LEU A 37 15.82 -6.35 10.75
N THR A 38 15.50 -7.66 10.62
CA THR A 38 15.98 -8.50 9.52
C THR A 38 15.22 -8.17 8.23
N GLN A 39 15.75 -8.55 7.07
CA GLN A 39 15.02 -8.41 5.79
C GLN A 39 13.72 -9.22 5.82
N GLU A 40 13.74 -10.42 6.39
CA GLU A 40 12.57 -11.28 6.51
C GLU A 40 11.47 -10.63 7.36
N GLN A 41 11.83 -10.05 8.50
CA GLN A 41 10.86 -9.36 9.37
C GLN A 41 10.19 -8.17 8.65
N LEU A 42 10.97 -7.38 7.90
CA LEU A 42 10.43 -6.23 7.19
C LEU A 42 9.55 -6.64 6.00
N CYS A 43 9.96 -7.62 5.20
CA CYS A 43 9.26 -7.98 3.97
C CYS A 43 8.10 -8.98 4.15
N ARG A 44 7.93 -9.57 5.33
CA ARG A 44 6.91 -10.60 5.60
C ARG A 44 5.52 -10.13 5.15
N GLY A 45 4.86 -10.88 4.25
CA GLY A 45 3.54 -10.53 3.71
C GLY A 45 3.51 -9.34 2.74
N ILE A 46 4.66 -8.72 2.42
CA ILE A 46 4.76 -7.64 1.42
C ILE A 46 5.43 -8.14 0.14
N CYS A 47 6.57 -8.82 0.29
CA CYS A 47 7.32 -9.39 -0.83
C CYS A 47 8.29 -10.46 -0.32
N GLU A 48 8.91 -11.19 -1.25
CA GLU A 48 9.97 -12.13 -0.93
C GLU A 48 11.24 -11.43 -0.43
N THR A 49 12.00 -12.09 0.44
CA THR A 49 13.27 -11.56 0.99
C THR A 49 14.27 -11.22 -0.11
N VAL A 50 14.32 -12.05 -1.18
CA VAL A 50 15.17 -11.78 -2.36
C VAL A 50 14.77 -10.50 -3.07
N THR A 51 13.46 -10.21 -3.15
CA THR A 51 12.93 -8.96 -3.73
C THR A 51 13.36 -7.76 -2.88
N LEU A 52 13.19 -7.82 -1.57
CA LEU A 52 13.66 -6.74 -0.69
C LEU A 52 15.17 -6.52 -0.80
N SER A 53 15.96 -7.60 -0.84
CA SER A 53 17.40 -7.51 -1.04
C SER A 53 17.78 -6.81 -2.35
N ARG A 54 17.07 -7.10 -3.45
CA ARG A 54 17.26 -6.42 -4.74
C ARG A 54 16.89 -4.94 -4.67
N ILE A 55 15.80 -4.60 -3.98
CA ILE A 55 15.37 -3.21 -3.75
C ILE A 55 16.43 -2.46 -2.96
N GLU A 56 16.90 -3.00 -1.83
CA GLU A 56 17.90 -2.39 -0.97
C GLU A 56 19.26 -2.17 -1.68
N ASN A 57 19.58 -3.01 -2.66
CA ASN A 57 20.80 -2.90 -3.48
C ASN A 57 20.59 -2.13 -4.80
N GLY A 58 19.42 -1.52 -5.02
CA GLY A 58 19.12 -0.75 -6.23
C GLY A 58 19.03 -1.57 -7.52
N LYS A 59 18.83 -2.88 -7.41
CA LYS A 59 18.73 -3.80 -8.55
C LYS A 59 17.27 -3.98 -9.03
N GLN A 60 16.30 -3.51 -8.24
CA GLN A 60 14.88 -3.61 -8.54
C GLN A 60 14.14 -2.41 -7.95
N THR A 61 13.24 -1.83 -8.74
CA THR A 61 12.30 -0.80 -8.29
C THR A 61 11.06 -1.47 -7.71
N PRO A 62 10.67 -1.17 -6.48
CA PRO A 62 9.41 -1.66 -5.93
C PRO A 62 8.22 -0.97 -6.60
N SER A 63 7.10 -1.69 -6.75
CA SER A 63 5.82 -1.03 -7.05
C SER A 63 5.45 -0.08 -5.91
N ARG A 64 4.59 0.89 -6.19
CA ARG A 64 4.16 1.88 -5.19
C ARG A 64 3.55 1.23 -3.96
N SER A 65 2.68 0.24 -4.14
CA SER A 65 2.04 -0.47 -3.03
C SER A 65 3.07 -1.16 -2.14
N LYS A 66 4.04 -1.86 -2.72
CA LYS A 66 5.15 -2.48 -1.97
C LYS A 66 6.01 -1.44 -1.25
N LEU A 67 6.38 -0.36 -1.95
CA LEU A 67 7.15 0.74 -1.36
C LEU A 67 6.43 1.35 -0.16
N ASN A 68 5.16 1.68 -0.33
CA ASN A 68 4.33 2.28 0.73
C ASN A 68 4.23 1.35 1.95
N ALA A 69 3.97 0.06 1.74
CA ALA A 69 3.89 -0.92 2.82
C ALA A 69 5.21 -1.07 3.58
N LEU A 70 6.35 -1.10 2.87
CA LEU A 70 7.68 -1.13 3.49
C LEU A 70 7.96 0.13 4.32
N LEU A 71 7.66 1.32 3.76
CA LEU A 71 7.86 2.59 4.45
C LEU A 71 6.96 2.71 5.69
N GLN A 72 5.71 2.28 5.61
CA GLN A 72 4.80 2.27 6.76
C GLN A 72 5.34 1.40 7.91
N ARG A 73 5.85 0.20 7.63
CA ARG A 73 6.45 -0.67 8.65
C ARG A 73 7.71 -0.08 9.29
N LEU A 74 8.42 0.76 8.54
CA LEU A 74 9.59 1.48 9.03
C LEU A 74 9.24 2.76 9.80
N GLY A 75 7.95 3.08 9.93
CA GLY A 75 7.48 4.34 10.54
C GLY A 75 7.86 5.58 9.73
N MET A 76 8.00 5.43 8.41
CA MET A 76 8.40 6.51 7.52
C MET A 76 7.20 7.03 6.74
N PRO A 77 7.03 8.38 6.62
CA PRO A 77 5.96 8.95 5.82
C PRO A 77 6.23 8.69 4.33
N GLY A 78 5.35 7.92 3.70
CA GLY A 78 5.47 7.54 2.28
C GLY A 78 5.47 8.74 1.32
N GLU A 79 4.73 9.79 1.63
CA GLU A 79 4.49 10.96 0.77
C GLU A 79 5.77 11.65 0.27
N ARG A 80 6.85 11.62 1.02
CA ARG A 80 8.13 12.25 0.66
C ARG A 80 8.92 11.48 -0.41
N TYR A 81 8.53 10.25 -0.71
CA TYR A 81 9.29 9.34 -1.57
C TYR A 81 8.58 9.03 -2.90
N TYR A 82 7.40 9.61 -3.12
CA TYR A 82 6.65 9.44 -4.37
C TYR A 82 7.28 10.28 -5.48
N ALA A 83 8.20 9.70 -6.21
CA ALA A 83 8.89 10.46 -7.23
C ALA A 83 8.40 10.21 -8.66
N LEU A 84 7.86 9.08 -9.01
CA LEU A 84 7.35 8.79 -10.36
C LEU A 84 6.34 7.64 -10.27
N LEU A 85 5.08 7.94 -10.51
CA LEU A 85 4.02 6.96 -10.68
C LEU A 85 3.88 6.65 -12.16
N SER A 86 3.69 5.39 -12.50
CA SER A 86 3.10 5.05 -13.79
C SER A 86 1.65 5.54 -13.84
N GLU A 87 1.11 5.76 -15.02
CA GLU A 87 -0.30 6.15 -15.20
C GLU A 87 -1.25 5.15 -14.52
N GLN A 88 -0.92 3.86 -14.57
CA GLN A 88 -1.69 2.80 -13.93
C GLN A 88 -1.66 2.90 -12.41
N GLU A 89 -0.48 3.11 -11.81
CA GLU A 89 -0.34 3.30 -10.35
C GLU A 89 -1.07 4.55 -9.87
N MET A 90 -1.03 5.64 -10.66
CA MET A 90 -1.78 6.86 -10.38
C MET A 90 -3.29 6.59 -10.39
N LYS A 91 -3.79 5.86 -11.40
CA LYS A 91 -5.20 5.51 -11.50
C LYS A 91 -5.66 4.63 -10.32
N ILE A 92 -4.89 3.62 -9.94
CA ILE A 92 -5.15 2.78 -8.75
C ILE A 92 -5.22 3.65 -7.49
N SER A 93 -4.25 4.54 -7.28
CA SER A 93 -4.22 5.42 -6.12
C SER A 93 -5.40 6.38 -6.05
N ASN A 94 -5.81 6.94 -7.18
CA ASN A 94 -6.98 7.82 -7.26
C ASN A 94 -8.26 7.04 -6.91
N LEU A 95 -8.44 5.85 -7.50
CA LEU A 95 -9.57 4.98 -7.18
C LEU A 95 -9.62 4.62 -5.69
N GLN A 96 -8.49 4.27 -5.08
CA GLN A 96 -8.43 3.99 -3.64
C GLN A 96 -8.87 5.19 -2.81
N THR A 97 -8.41 6.39 -3.15
CA THR A 97 -8.79 7.64 -2.46
C THR A 97 -10.29 7.92 -2.61
N GLU A 98 -10.83 7.77 -3.82
CA GLU A 98 -12.24 7.98 -4.11
C GLU A 98 -13.14 6.96 -3.40
N ILE A 99 -12.74 5.69 -3.33
CA ILE A 99 -13.46 4.64 -2.59
C ILE A 99 -13.53 4.98 -1.11
N VAL A 100 -12.42 5.42 -0.51
CA VAL A 100 -12.39 5.86 0.89
C VAL A 100 -13.31 7.05 1.10
N SER A 101 -13.26 8.05 0.21
CA SER A 101 -14.13 9.23 0.26
C SER A 101 -15.61 8.85 0.17
N CYS A 102 -15.98 7.98 -0.77
CA CYS A 102 -17.35 7.46 -0.89
C CYS A 102 -17.82 6.76 0.39
N ASN A 103 -16.95 5.97 1.03
CA ASN A 103 -17.29 5.32 2.29
C ASN A 103 -17.53 6.33 3.42
N VAL A 104 -16.67 7.35 3.56
CA VAL A 104 -16.83 8.41 4.57
C VAL A 104 -18.10 9.23 4.35
N LEU A 105 -18.43 9.52 3.10
CA LEU A 105 -19.62 10.30 2.71
C LEU A 105 -20.93 9.47 2.68
N GLY A 106 -20.87 8.17 2.98
CA GLY A 106 -22.04 7.28 2.91
C GLY A 106 -22.50 6.94 1.49
N GLN A 107 -21.74 7.27 0.47
CA GLN A 107 -22.03 7.03 -0.95
C GLN A 107 -21.69 5.59 -1.37
N ARG A 108 -22.29 4.62 -0.69
CA ARG A 108 -21.90 3.20 -0.79
C ARG A 108 -22.01 2.63 -2.20
N GLU A 109 -23.05 2.97 -2.95
CA GLU A 109 -23.23 2.48 -4.33
C GLU A 109 -22.13 2.96 -5.26
N GLN A 110 -21.74 4.24 -5.16
CA GLN A 110 -20.64 4.78 -5.95
C GLN A 110 -19.31 4.16 -5.53
N GLY A 111 -19.10 4.00 -4.23
CA GLY A 111 -17.92 3.34 -3.69
C GLY A 111 -17.78 1.91 -4.19
N LEU A 112 -18.88 1.14 -4.24
CA LEU A 112 -18.86 -0.24 -4.71
C LEU A 112 -18.57 -0.34 -6.22
N LYS A 113 -19.12 0.55 -7.05
CA LYS A 113 -18.80 0.61 -8.49
C LYS A 113 -17.32 0.88 -8.74
N LYS A 114 -16.74 1.83 -7.98
CA LYS A 114 -15.30 2.13 -8.06
C LYS A 114 -14.43 0.98 -7.54
N LEU A 115 -14.90 0.25 -6.53
CA LEU A 115 -14.23 -0.93 -6.01
C LEU A 115 -14.17 -2.04 -7.06
N GLU A 116 -15.25 -2.26 -7.82
CA GLU A 116 -15.29 -3.21 -8.92
C GLU A 116 -14.40 -2.78 -10.10
N GLU A 117 -14.26 -1.48 -10.35
CA GLU A 117 -13.29 -0.96 -11.33
C GLU A 117 -11.86 -1.27 -10.89
N LEU A 118 -11.54 -1.04 -9.62
CA LEU A 118 -10.23 -1.35 -9.04
C LEU A 118 -9.91 -2.85 -9.13
N GLU A 119 -10.88 -3.72 -8.83
CA GLU A 119 -10.71 -5.17 -8.94
C GLU A 119 -10.40 -5.64 -10.36
N ARG A 120 -11.02 -5.02 -11.37
CA ARG A 120 -10.74 -5.35 -12.78
C ARG A 120 -9.35 -4.93 -13.25
N MET A 121 -8.76 -3.93 -12.59
CA MET A 121 -7.42 -3.42 -12.91
C MET A 121 -6.30 -4.11 -12.12
N MET A 122 -6.65 -4.81 -11.06
CA MET A 122 -5.71 -5.41 -10.13
C MET A 122 -5.05 -6.64 -10.75
N GLU A 123 -3.74 -6.78 -10.60
CA GLU A 123 -3.00 -7.98 -10.95
C GLU A 123 -3.31 -9.14 -9.99
N ALA A 124 -3.19 -10.37 -10.48
CA ALA A 124 -3.56 -11.57 -9.71
C ALA A 124 -2.70 -11.76 -8.43
N ASP A 125 -1.47 -11.30 -8.45
CA ASP A 125 -0.50 -11.39 -7.36
C ASP A 125 -0.40 -10.13 -6.49
N ASP A 126 -1.19 -9.07 -6.79
CA ASP A 126 -1.24 -7.86 -5.98
C ASP A 126 -2.08 -8.07 -4.71
N HIS A 127 -1.48 -8.76 -3.74
CA HIS A 127 -2.11 -9.03 -2.45
C HIS A 127 -2.34 -7.78 -1.59
N LEU A 128 -1.58 -6.71 -1.79
CA LEU A 128 -1.77 -5.44 -1.05
C LEU A 128 -3.04 -4.71 -1.52
N THR A 129 -3.22 -4.57 -2.84
CA THR A 129 -4.47 -4.02 -3.36
C THR A 129 -5.66 -4.93 -3.05
N ARG A 130 -5.47 -6.25 -3.08
CA ARG A 130 -6.51 -7.22 -2.68
C ARG A 130 -6.90 -7.07 -1.21
N GLN A 131 -5.96 -6.83 -0.31
CA GLN A 131 -6.21 -6.54 1.10
C GLN A 131 -7.10 -5.30 1.25
N PHE A 132 -6.76 -4.21 0.56
CA PHE A 132 -7.56 -2.98 0.53
C PHE A 132 -8.99 -3.25 0.04
N VAL A 133 -9.13 -4.00 -1.07
CA VAL A 133 -10.43 -4.34 -1.66
C VAL A 133 -11.29 -5.13 -0.68
N LEU A 134 -10.77 -6.17 -0.04
CA LEU A 134 -11.52 -6.97 0.93
C LEU A 134 -12.00 -6.14 2.12
N ARG A 135 -11.16 -5.25 2.64
CA ARG A 135 -11.53 -4.33 3.72
C ARG A 135 -12.64 -3.36 3.28
N CYS A 136 -12.50 -2.73 2.12
CA CYS A 136 -13.52 -1.80 1.62
C CYS A 136 -14.83 -2.52 1.30
N ARG A 137 -14.79 -3.73 0.77
CA ARG A 137 -15.97 -4.56 0.51
C ARG A 137 -16.74 -4.87 1.80
N ALA A 138 -16.04 -5.20 2.88
CA ALA A 138 -16.67 -5.42 4.19
C ALA A 138 -17.44 -4.19 4.71
N LEU A 139 -17.00 -2.98 4.34
CA LEU A 139 -17.63 -1.72 4.75
C LEU A 139 -18.75 -1.29 3.79
N LEU A 140 -18.54 -1.40 2.49
CA LEU A 140 -19.46 -0.92 1.47
C LEU A 140 -20.67 -1.86 1.25
N GLY A 141 -20.46 -3.18 1.32
CA GLY A 141 -21.48 -4.18 1.03
C GLY A 141 -21.28 -4.88 -0.31
N ARG A 142 -22.37 -5.46 -0.83
CA ARG A 142 -22.40 -6.18 -2.10
C ARG A 142 -23.67 -5.84 -2.90
N TRP A 143 -23.66 -6.18 -4.18
CA TRP A 143 -24.89 -6.22 -4.98
C TRP A 143 -25.64 -7.53 -4.75
N GLU A 144 -26.91 -7.45 -4.44
CA GLU A 144 -27.84 -8.58 -4.30
C GLU A 144 -29.14 -8.22 -5.03
N ASP A 145 -29.46 -8.97 -6.07
CA ASP A 145 -30.62 -8.69 -6.94
C ASP A 145 -30.68 -7.25 -7.47
N GLY A 146 -29.53 -6.69 -7.83
CA GLY A 146 -29.39 -5.32 -8.34
C GLY A 146 -29.53 -4.22 -7.29
N LYS A 147 -29.64 -4.57 -6.00
CA LYS A 147 -29.68 -3.63 -4.87
C LYS A 147 -28.45 -3.76 -3.99
N LEU A 148 -28.11 -2.66 -3.33
CA LEU A 148 -27.03 -2.67 -2.36
C LEU A 148 -27.47 -3.39 -1.07
N ALA A 149 -26.78 -4.47 -0.73
CA ALA A 149 -26.99 -5.22 0.51
C ALA A 149 -25.75 -5.14 1.42
N PRO A 150 -25.92 -4.92 2.73
CA PRO A 150 -24.82 -5.01 3.68
C PRO A 150 -24.45 -6.48 3.93
N TYR A 151 -23.18 -6.71 4.28
CA TYR A 151 -22.78 -7.99 4.85
C TYR A 151 -23.26 -8.13 6.29
N SER A 152 -23.62 -9.33 6.70
CA SER A 152 -23.82 -9.68 8.11
C SER A 152 -22.53 -9.49 8.90
N PHE A 153 -22.60 -9.42 10.21
CA PHE A 153 -21.43 -9.29 11.09
C PHE A 153 -20.41 -10.41 10.83
N ARG A 154 -20.87 -11.66 10.75
CA ARG A 154 -20.02 -12.82 10.50
C ARG A 154 -19.31 -12.76 9.14
N GLU A 155 -20.03 -12.37 8.08
CA GLU A 155 -19.43 -12.22 6.75
C GLU A 155 -18.39 -11.10 6.73
N LYS A 156 -18.65 -9.97 7.40
CA LYS A 156 -17.67 -8.87 7.54
C LYS A 156 -16.40 -9.35 8.24
N GLN A 157 -16.53 -10.07 9.34
CA GLN A 157 -15.38 -10.63 10.03
C GLN A 157 -14.59 -11.58 9.12
N MET A 158 -15.26 -12.48 8.39
CA MET A 158 -14.57 -13.37 7.45
C MET A 158 -13.78 -12.60 6.38
N LEU A 159 -14.34 -11.53 5.82
CA LEU A 159 -13.64 -10.67 4.85
C LEU A 159 -12.43 -9.98 5.47
N LEU A 160 -12.57 -9.46 6.69
CA LEU A 160 -11.48 -8.77 7.40
C LEU A 160 -10.36 -9.75 7.81
N PHE A 161 -10.70 -10.93 8.30
CA PHE A 161 -9.71 -11.98 8.60
C PHE A 161 -8.98 -12.43 7.33
N ARG A 162 -9.70 -12.61 6.22
CA ARG A 162 -9.08 -12.91 4.93
C ARG A 162 -8.16 -11.78 4.47
N ALA A 163 -8.57 -10.51 4.66
CA ALA A 163 -7.75 -9.35 4.31
C ALA A 163 -6.45 -9.30 5.11
N ILE A 164 -6.51 -9.44 6.44
CA ILE A 164 -5.30 -9.38 7.28
C ILE A 164 -4.35 -10.55 7.01
N SER A 165 -4.88 -11.74 6.74
CA SER A 165 -4.07 -12.94 6.46
C SER A 165 -3.25 -12.85 5.18
N LEU A 166 -3.57 -11.93 4.25
CA LEU A 166 -2.79 -11.71 3.03
C LEU A 166 -1.39 -11.14 3.33
N THR A 167 -1.27 -10.32 4.36
CA THR A 167 -0.01 -9.64 4.72
C THR A 167 0.55 -10.06 6.08
N VAL A 168 -0.28 -10.61 6.94
CA VAL A 168 0.09 -11.12 8.26
C VAL A 168 -0.28 -12.60 8.35
N PRO A 169 0.59 -13.51 7.86
CA PRO A 169 0.37 -14.94 7.98
C PRO A 169 0.22 -15.34 9.46
N HIS A 170 -0.74 -16.21 9.74
CA HIS A 170 -1.04 -16.69 11.09
C HIS A 170 -1.50 -15.59 12.07
N PHE A 171 -2.18 -14.55 11.57
CA PHE A 171 -2.77 -13.52 12.42
C PHE A 171 -3.68 -14.14 13.51
N CYS A 172 -3.44 -13.75 14.75
CA CYS A 172 -4.23 -14.16 15.90
C CYS A 172 -4.66 -12.95 16.72
N VAL A 173 -5.96 -12.81 16.98
CA VAL A 173 -6.51 -11.66 17.73
C VAL A 173 -6.02 -11.64 19.19
N GLN A 174 -5.76 -12.82 19.78
CA GLN A 174 -5.30 -12.93 21.16
C GLN A 174 -3.80 -12.59 21.33
N ASP A 175 -3.03 -12.64 20.24
CA ASP A 175 -1.60 -12.31 20.26
C ASP A 175 -1.21 -11.50 19.04
N ILE A 176 -1.32 -10.20 19.17
CA ILE A 176 -0.93 -9.24 18.12
C ILE A 176 0.52 -8.75 18.28
N SER A 177 1.21 -9.11 19.36
CA SER A 177 2.50 -8.54 19.73
C SER A 177 3.67 -9.01 18.86
N GLY A 178 3.55 -10.16 18.21
CA GLY A 178 4.63 -10.79 17.46
C GLY A 178 4.87 -10.29 16.03
N ASN A 179 4.12 -9.30 15.55
CA ASN A 179 4.16 -8.86 14.15
C ASN A 179 4.39 -7.35 14.02
N LEU A 180 4.95 -6.97 12.87
CA LEU A 180 5.00 -5.58 12.45
C LEU A 180 3.76 -5.27 11.61
N TYR A 181 3.04 -4.23 11.97
CA TYR A 181 1.82 -3.80 11.28
C TYR A 181 2.03 -2.48 10.56
N GLY A 182 1.55 -2.39 9.32
CA GLY A 182 1.36 -1.14 8.61
C GLY A 182 0.03 -0.48 8.98
N VAL A 183 -0.16 0.74 8.52
CA VAL A 183 -1.39 1.51 8.81
C VAL A 183 -2.65 0.81 8.30
N ASP A 184 -2.60 0.18 7.13
CA ASP A 184 -3.77 -0.50 6.56
C ASP A 184 -4.13 -1.78 7.33
N GLU A 185 -3.13 -2.50 7.83
CA GLU A 185 -3.31 -3.65 8.72
C GLU A 185 -3.94 -3.23 10.06
N LEU A 186 -3.47 -2.13 10.67
CA LEU A 186 -4.07 -1.57 11.88
C LEU A 186 -5.52 -1.14 11.68
N LYS A 187 -5.86 -0.57 10.51
CA LYS A 187 -7.27 -0.26 10.17
C LYS A 187 -8.14 -1.51 10.11
N ILE A 188 -7.61 -2.63 9.62
CA ILE A 188 -8.34 -3.90 9.56
C ILE A 188 -8.53 -4.46 10.97
N ILE A 189 -7.47 -4.48 11.79
CA ILE A 189 -7.49 -4.98 13.18
C ILE A 189 -8.55 -4.22 14.01
N ASN A 190 -8.63 -2.90 13.84
CA ASN A 190 -9.63 -2.08 14.53
C ASN A 190 -11.08 -2.33 14.07
N GLN A 191 -11.29 -3.09 13.01
CA GLN A 191 -12.61 -3.42 12.46
C GLN A 191 -13.03 -4.87 12.73
N ILE A 192 -12.11 -5.74 13.15
CA ILE A 192 -12.36 -7.10 13.61
C ILE A 192 -12.97 -7.10 15.01
#